data_bfd0935d982eab0a0d8b18e038b0d0a2
#
_entry.id   bfd0935d982eab0a0d8b18e038b0d0a2
#
_cell.length_a   1.000
_cell.length_b   1.000
_cell.length_c   1.000
_cell.angle_alpha   90.00
_cell.angle_beta   90.00
_cell.angle_gamma   90.00
#
_symmetry.space_group_name_H-M   'P 1'
#
loop_
_entity.id
_entity.type
_entity.pdbx_description
1 polymer ?
#
loop_
_entity_poly.entity_id
_entity_poly.type
_entity_poly.pdbx_seq_one_letter_code
_entity_poly.pdbx_strand_id
1 'polypeptide(L)'
;ITFIDTPGHAAFTEMRARGSKVTDIVVLVVAADDGVKPQTIEAIQHSKAAKVPIIVAINKCDLPNSNISKIKNDLMRYELVAEDLSGDTLFVEVSATKKTNLDKLKDTILLQSEILDLKSSIEGNAKGVVLESKIDKGKGPVSTILVTEGELKRGDHFVCGKTLGKIRAMLNHEGSNINSAHPSMPIEILGMHEPANAGDEFMVVENEDEAKKISDFEKSGNRTSQNFVSTDNAKLFDKKNLKEELNVILKSDVQGSSEALRNALNKIEHPEVTPKIILSDIGMINETDISLAKASNAIVLGFNVKPNKEAKKLADEQKVRIEYFNVIYKAIEFIEKSLSGLLEPERKEKVEGTAEILRVFKLSKSGKVAGSKVTEGEIRNNSKARIIRDGKVIYDGEIS
;
A
#
# COMPACT_ATOMS: atom_id res chain seq x y z
N ILE A 1 -9.08 23.52 -2.43
CA ILE A 1 -8.52 22.52 -3.37
C ILE A 1 -8.10 21.32 -2.59
N THR A 2 -8.47 20.13 -3.05
CA THR A 2 -8.03 18.86 -2.48
C THR A 2 -6.91 18.29 -3.34
N PHE A 3 -5.81 17.88 -2.69
CA PHE A 3 -4.68 17.20 -3.33
C PHE A 3 -4.73 15.72 -3.00
N ILE A 4 -4.63 14.88 -4.03
CA ILE A 4 -4.49 13.43 -3.89
C ILE A 4 -3.06 13.08 -4.31
N ASP A 5 -2.23 12.70 -3.33
CA ASP A 5 -0.88 12.23 -3.60
C ASP A 5 -0.90 10.74 -3.96
N THR A 6 -0.13 10.37 -4.98
CA THR A 6 0.02 8.98 -5.40
C THR A 6 1.48 8.57 -5.38
N PRO A 7 1.81 7.36 -4.89
CA PRO A 7 3.18 6.89 -4.89
C PRO A 7 3.75 6.79 -6.31
N GLY A 8 4.97 7.28 -6.51
CA GLY A 8 5.66 7.23 -7.82
C GLY A 8 6.18 5.85 -8.22
N HIS A 9 6.09 4.87 -7.32
CA HIS A 9 6.65 3.54 -7.51
C HIS A 9 5.83 2.68 -8.49
N ALA A 10 6.51 1.89 -9.35
CA ALA A 10 5.86 1.06 -10.38
C ALA A 10 4.81 0.06 -9.85
N ALA A 11 4.92 -0.35 -8.58
CA ALA A 11 3.94 -1.25 -7.98
C ALA A 11 2.54 -0.61 -7.80
N PHE A 12 2.44 0.74 -7.76
CA PHE A 12 1.22 1.48 -7.49
C PHE A 12 0.51 2.01 -8.76
N THR A 13 0.63 1.29 -9.88
CA THR A 13 -0.01 1.64 -11.16
C THR A 13 -1.52 1.84 -11.02
N GLU A 14 -2.21 0.94 -10.30
CA GLU A 14 -3.67 1.03 -10.11
C GLU A 14 -4.08 2.26 -9.28
N MET A 15 -3.28 2.64 -8.26
CA MET A 15 -3.53 3.87 -7.51
C MET A 15 -3.41 5.12 -8.40
N ARG A 16 -2.39 5.18 -9.29
CA ARG A 16 -2.24 6.29 -10.23
C ARG A 16 -3.39 6.35 -11.22
N ALA A 17 -3.78 5.21 -11.79
CA ALA A 17 -4.92 5.13 -12.71
C ALA A 17 -6.23 5.55 -12.06
N ARG A 18 -6.43 5.16 -10.81
CA ARG A 18 -7.61 5.55 -10.00
C ARG A 18 -7.58 7.04 -9.67
N GLY A 19 -6.43 7.54 -9.20
CA GLY A 19 -6.24 8.96 -8.92
C GLY A 19 -6.58 9.83 -10.12
N SER A 20 -6.06 9.50 -11.30
CA SER A 20 -6.34 10.23 -12.54
C SER A 20 -7.82 10.23 -12.95
N LYS A 21 -8.60 9.20 -12.62
CA LYS A 21 -10.03 9.12 -12.93
C LYS A 21 -10.91 9.98 -12.02
N VAL A 22 -10.43 10.30 -10.84
CA VAL A 22 -11.20 10.96 -9.77
C VAL A 22 -10.86 12.44 -9.67
N THR A 23 -9.73 12.87 -10.26
CA THR A 23 -9.24 14.25 -10.20
C THR A 23 -9.63 15.06 -11.45
N ASP A 24 -9.73 16.36 -11.29
CA ASP A 24 -10.02 17.31 -12.36
C ASP A 24 -8.74 17.77 -13.07
N ILE A 25 -7.62 17.80 -12.38
CA ILE A 25 -6.31 18.24 -12.87
C ILE A 25 -5.23 17.29 -12.35
N VAL A 26 -4.28 16.94 -13.20
CA VAL A 26 -3.08 16.17 -12.81
C VAL A 26 -1.86 17.07 -12.80
N VAL A 27 -1.13 17.08 -11.69
CA VAL A 27 0.18 17.73 -11.61
C VAL A 27 1.26 16.65 -11.77
N LEU A 28 1.89 16.62 -12.94
CA LEU A 28 2.96 15.69 -13.28
C LEU A 28 4.29 16.26 -12.80
N VAL A 29 4.88 15.65 -11.77
CA VAL A 29 6.17 16.07 -11.23
C VAL A 29 7.30 15.33 -11.93
N VAL A 30 8.21 16.08 -12.56
CA VAL A 30 9.40 15.54 -13.24
C VAL A 30 10.65 16.16 -12.64
N ALA A 31 11.61 15.33 -12.24
CA ALA A 31 12.86 15.82 -11.67
C ALA A 31 13.82 16.33 -12.78
N ALA A 32 14.36 17.54 -12.61
CA ALA A 32 15.21 18.20 -13.60
C ALA A 32 16.57 17.50 -13.83
N ASP A 33 17.02 16.73 -12.84
CA ASP A 33 18.27 15.94 -12.88
C ASP A 33 18.07 14.54 -13.49
N ASP A 34 16.88 13.96 -13.34
CA ASP A 34 16.57 12.58 -13.72
C ASP A 34 15.89 12.46 -15.10
N GLY A 35 15.12 13.47 -15.50
CA GLY A 35 14.35 13.49 -16.74
C GLY A 35 13.09 12.58 -16.73
N VAL A 36 12.62 12.25 -17.93
CA VAL A 36 11.41 11.44 -18.13
C VAL A 36 11.73 9.96 -17.89
N LYS A 37 11.11 9.37 -16.86
CA LYS A 37 11.27 7.96 -16.46
C LYS A 37 10.07 7.10 -16.94
N PRO A 38 10.16 5.77 -16.96
CA PRO A 38 9.03 4.90 -17.34
C PRO A 38 7.75 5.18 -16.54
N GLN A 39 7.87 5.46 -15.24
CA GLN A 39 6.71 5.81 -14.40
C GLN A 39 6.08 7.16 -14.79
N THR A 40 6.90 8.12 -15.27
CA THR A 40 6.41 9.40 -15.81
C THR A 40 5.58 9.16 -17.07
N ILE A 41 6.04 8.30 -17.96
CA ILE A 41 5.32 7.94 -19.20
C ILE A 41 4.00 7.25 -18.87
N GLU A 42 4.01 6.33 -17.92
CA GLU A 42 2.80 5.65 -17.43
C GLU A 42 1.79 6.64 -16.85
N ALA A 43 2.24 7.60 -16.01
CA ALA A 43 1.37 8.63 -15.45
C ALA A 43 0.74 9.51 -16.56
N ILE A 44 1.49 9.88 -17.59
CA ILE A 44 0.98 10.60 -18.76
C ILE A 44 -0.12 9.78 -19.47
N GLN A 45 0.12 8.49 -19.69
CA GLN A 45 -0.84 7.61 -20.35
C GLN A 45 -2.15 7.48 -19.54
N HIS A 46 -2.07 7.33 -18.21
CA HIS A 46 -3.24 7.29 -17.35
C HIS A 46 -4.04 8.60 -17.37
N SER A 47 -3.36 9.74 -17.30
CA SER A 47 -3.99 11.05 -17.34
C SER A 47 -4.69 11.31 -18.70
N LYS A 48 -4.03 10.92 -19.79
CA LYS A 48 -4.62 11.03 -21.14
C LYS A 48 -5.82 10.08 -21.31
N ALA A 49 -5.72 8.85 -20.82
CA ALA A 49 -6.82 7.88 -20.85
C ALA A 49 -8.04 8.38 -20.04
N ALA A 50 -7.80 9.08 -18.94
CA ALA A 50 -8.82 9.72 -18.12
C ALA A 50 -9.29 11.06 -18.72
N LYS A 51 -8.64 11.58 -19.78
CA LYS A 51 -8.91 12.89 -20.40
C LYS A 51 -8.79 14.06 -19.44
N VAL A 52 -7.90 13.98 -18.49
CA VAL A 52 -7.65 15.02 -17.48
C VAL A 52 -6.48 15.89 -17.95
N PRO A 53 -6.57 17.22 -17.88
CA PRO A 53 -5.48 18.13 -18.23
C PRO A 53 -4.30 17.95 -17.30
N ILE A 54 -3.09 18.08 -17.88
CA ILE A 54 -1.82 17.86 -17.19
C ILE A 54 -1.10 19.20 -17.04
N ILE A 55 -0.70 19.54 -15.81
CA ILE A 55 0.27 20.59 -15.52
C ILE A 55 1.61 19.91 -15.22
N VAL A 56 2.68 20.33 -15.86
CA VAL A 56 4.00 19.78 -15.63
C VAL A 56 4.77 20.64 -14.64
N ALA A 57 5.12 20.06 -13.49
CA ALA A 57 5.98 20.66 -12.49
C ALA A 57 7.41 20.08 -12.61
N ILE A 58 8.34 20.84 -13.17
CA ILE A 58 9.75 20.44 -13.26
C ILE A 58 10.41 20.77 -11.92
N ASN A 59 10.65 19.75 -11.11
CA ASN A 59 11.23 19.90 -9.77
C ASN A 59 12.75 19.76 -9.77
N LYS A 60 13.40 20.20 -8.68
CA LYS A 60 14.84 20.20 -8.48
C LYS A 60 15.59 21.14 -9.45
N CYS A 61 14.97 22.22 -9.90
CA CYS A 61 15.60 23.20 -10.80
C CYS A 61 16.81 23.91 -10.19
N ASP A 62 17.01 23.79 -8.88
CA ASP A 62 18.14 24.36 -8.14
C ASP A 62 19.44 23.54 -8.24
N LEU A 63 19.39 22.34 -8.80
CA LEU A 63 20.57 21.48 -8.95
C LEU A 63 21.41 21.90 -10.17
N PRO A 64 22.75 21.83 -10.07
CA PRO A 64 23.65 22.23 -11.17
C PRO A 64 23.52 21.37 -12.43
N ASN A 65 23.01 20.14 -12.30
CA ASN A 65 22.81 19.20 -13.41
C ASN A 65 21.39 19.28 -14.00
N SER A 66 20.59 20.28 -13.63
CA SER A 66 19.24 20.47 -14.15
C SER A 66 19.26 20.79 -15.64
N ASN A 67 18.45 20.08 -16.43
CA ASN A 67 18.33 20.32 -17.88
C ASN A 67 16.85 20.42 -18.30
N ILE A 68 16.27 21.58 -18.09
CA ILE A 68 14.87 21.87 -18.34
C ILE A 68 14.51 21.73 -19.83
N SER A 69 15.37 22.26 -20.72
CA SER A 69 15.14 22.19 -22.16
C SER A 69 15.07 20.75 -22.69
N LYS A 70 15.90 19.85 -22.14
CA LYS A 70 15.87 18.44 -22.50
C LYS A 70 14.52 17.81 -22.06
N ILE A 71 14.04 18.11 -20.85
CA ILE A 71 12.76 17.56 -20.35
C ILE A 71 11.59 18.04 -21.22
N LYS A 72 11.54 19.34 -21.56
CA LYS A 72 10.51 19.87 -22.46
C LYS A 72 10.52 19.15 -23.81
N ASN A 73 11.70 18.92 -24.38
CA ASN A 73 11.85 18.19 -25.64
C ASN A 73 11.47 16.71 -25.54
N ASP A 74 11.80 16.06 -24.43
CA ASP A 74 11.42 14.65 -24.20
C ASP A 74 9.90 14.50 -24.01
N LEU A 75 9.25 15.44 -23.31
CA LEU A 75 7.80 15.45 -23.11
C LEU A 75 7.00 15.76 -24.37
N MET A 76 7.56 16.51 -25.30
CA MET A 76 6.93 16.73 -26.63
C MET A 76 6.64 15.42 -27.38
N ARG A 77 7.46 14.39 -27.20
CA ARG A 77 7.23 13.05 -27.79
C ARG A 77 5.95 12.39 -27.28
N TYR A 78 5.47 12.85 -26.14
CA TYR A 78 4.24 12.37 -25.49
C TYR A 78 3.11 13.41 -25.64
N GLU A 79 3.22 14.33 -26.63
CA GLU A 79 2.22 15.36 -26.93
C GLU A 79 1.95 16.32 -25.74
N LEU A 80 2.94 16.49 -24.86
CA LEU A 80 2.92 17.54 -23.85
C LEU A 80 3.85 18.66 -24.34
N VAL A 81 3.27 19.62 -25.03
CA VAL A 81 3.99 20.75 -25.62
C VAL A 81 3.79 21.97 -24.74
N ALA A 82 4.90 22.58 -24.32
CA ALA A 82 4.87 23.76 -23.45
C ALA A 82 4.33 25.01 -24.19
N GLU A 83 3.70 25.93 -23.46
CA GLU A 83 3.15 27.17 -24.01
C GLU A 83 4.22 28.01 -24.72
N ASP A 84 5.45 28.07 -24.22
CA ASP A 84 6.57 28.77 -24.87
C ASP A 84 6.99 28.14 -26.22
N LEU A 85 6.54 26.92 -26.50
CA LEU A 85 6.70 26.19 -27.77
C LEU A 85 5.39 26.10 -28.58
N SER A 86 4.44 27.01 -28.31
CA SER A 86 3.11 27.06 -28.95
C SER A 86 2.22 25.83 -28.67
N GLY A 87 2.39 25.23 -27.52
CA GLY A 87 1.52 24.13 -27.01
C GLY A 87 0.49 24.60 -26.00
N ASP A 88 -0.29 23.65 -25.48
CA ASP A 88 -1.40 23.88 -24.56
C ASP A 88 -1.08 23.42 -23.12
N THR A 89 0.12 22.89 -22.87
CA THR A 89 0.47 22.33 -21.57
C THR A 89 1.21 23.37 -20.73
N LEU A 90 0.71 23.59 -19.50
CA LEU A 90 1.32 24.51 -18.55
C LEU A 90 2.55 23.87 -17.90
N PHE A 91 3.69 24.56 -17.94
CA PHE A 91 4.95 24.12 -17.33
C PHE A 91 5.36 25.10 -16.24
N VAL A 92 5.70 24.55 -15.05
CA VAL A 92 6.21 25.35 -13.93
C VAL A 92 7.50 24.74 -13.43
N GLU A 93 8.55 25.55 -13.38
CA GLU A 93 9.86 25.18 -12.83
C GLU A 93 9.85 25.44 -11.32
N VAL A 94 10.08 24.40 -10.50
CA VAL A 94 9.99 24.50 -9.05
C VAL A 94 11.20 23.89 -8.36
N SER A 95 11.44 24.31 -7.12
CA SER A 95 12.31 23.60 -6.19
C SER A 95 11.56 23.40 -4.87
N ALA A 96 11.17 22.17 -4.58
CA ALA A 96 10.51 21.83 -3.33
C ALA A 96 11.39 22.10 -2.12
N THR A 97 12.70 21.82 -2.22
CA THR A 97 13.66 22.00 -1.13
C THR A 97 13.89 23.50 -0.81
N LYS A 98 14.06 24.32 -1.86
CA LYS A 98 14.24 25.79 -1.71
C LYS A 98 12.94 26.56 -1.65
N LYS A 99 11.80 25.88 -1.81
CA LYS A 99 10.46 26.49 -1.88
C LYS A 99 10.34 27.54 -2.97
N THR A 100 11.08 27.38 -4.09
CA THR A 100 11.06 28.33 -5.21
C THR A 100 9.88 28.02 -6.11
N ASN A 101 9.14 29.05 -6.54
CA ASN A 101 8.00 29.01 -7.47
C ASN A 101 6.83 28.07 -7.06
N LEU A 102 6.71 27.71 -5.77
CA LEU A 102 5.57 26.91 -5.30
C LEU A 102 4.25 27.71 -5.37
N ASP A 103 4.30 29.02 -5.11
CA ASP A 103 3.14 29.88 -5.25
C ASP A 103 2.74 30.00 -6.73
N LYS A 104 3.70 30.14 -7.65
CA LYS A 104 3.41 30.10 -9.09
C LYS A 104 2.74 28.79 -9.51
N LEU A 105 3.13 27.66 -8.95
CA LEU A 105 2.45 26.38 -9.22
C LEU A 105 1.00 26.38 -8.73
N LYS A 106 0.74 26.93 -7.53
CA LYS A 106 -0.63 27.09 -7.02
C LYS A 106 -1.47 28.00 -7.92
N ASP A 107 -0.90 29.15 -8.33
CA ASP A 107 -1.60 30.09 -9.23
C ASP A 107 -1.90 29.43 -10.58
N THR A 108 -0.97 28.63 -11.10
CA THR A 108 -1.17 27.86 -12.34
C THR A 108 -2.30 26.84 -12.21
N ILE A 109 -2.39 26.13 -11.06
CA ILE A 109 -3.49 25.18 -10.79
C ILE A 109 -4.83 25.93 -10.70
N LEU A 110 -4.86 27.08 -10.03
CA LEU A 110 -6.07 27.91 -9.93
C LEU A 110 -6.50 28.40 -11.32
N LEU A 111 -5.58 28.92 -12.12
CA LEU A 111 -5.86 29.35 -13.49
C LEU A 111 -6.44 28.20 -14.33
N GLN A 112 -5.86 27.02 -14.27
CA GLN A 112 -6.35 25.85 -14.99
C GLN A 112 -7.78 25.47 -14.52
N SER A 113 -8.04 25.55 -13.20
CA SER A 113 -9.36 25.25 -12.65
C SER A 113 -10.43 26.25 -13.09
N GLU A 114 -10.08 27.52 -13.25
CA GLU A 114 -10.97 28.57 -13.80
C GLU A 114 -11.29 28.34 -15.28
N ILE A 115 -10.29 27.98 -16.09
CA ILE A 115 -10.45 27.62 -17.49
C ILE A 115 -11.41 26.45 -17.68
N LEU A 116 -11.34 25.46 -16.78
CA LEU A 116 -12.20 24.27 -16.82
C LEU A 116 -13.63 24.53 -16.33
N ASP A 117 -13.93 25.71 -15.73
CA ASP A 117 -15.23 26.07 -15.16
C ASP A 117 -15.85 24.97 -14.31
N LEU A 118 -15.03 24.39 -13.39
CA LEU A 118 -15.40 23.26 -12.57
C LEU A 118 -16.59 23.59 -11.66
N LYS A 119 -17.66 22.83 -11.78
CA LYS A 119 -18.91 23.02 -11.01
C LYS A 119 -19.35 21.69 -10.41
N SER A 120 -19.90 21.73 -9.21
CA SER A 120 -20.55 20.59 -8.57
C SER A 120 -21.83 21.03 -7.87
N SER A 121 -22.85 20.18 -7.88
CA SER A 121 -24.10 20.43 -7.15
C SER A 121 -23.92 20.06 -5.67
N ILE A 122 -24.39 20.97 -4.81
CA ILE A 122 -24.51 20.68 -3.36
C ILE A 122 -25.88 20.06 -3.06
N GLU A 123 -26.86 20.23 -3.97
CA GLU A 123 -28.22 19.74 -3.80
C GLU A 123 -28.31 18.25 -4.15
N GLY A 124 -29.07 17.49 -3.37
CA GLY A 124 -29.36 16.08 -3.59
C GLY A 124 -28.52 15.14 -2.72
N ASN A 125 -28.70 13.84 -2.94
CA ASN A 125 -28.00 12.79 -2.23
C ASN A 125 -26.52 12.81 -2.58
N ALA A 126 -25.68 12.66 -1.56
CA ALA A 126 -24.24 12.67 -1.77
C ALA A 126 -23.78 11.47 -2.62
N LYS A 127 -22.89 11.78 -3.57
CA LYS A 127 -22.12 10.80 -4.32
C LYS A 127 -20.64 11.03 -4.10
N GLY A 128 -19.86 10.01 -4.33
CA GLY A 128 -18.41 10.07 -4.17
C GLY A 128 -17.72 8.83 -4.67
N VAL A 129 -16.42 8.79 -4.45
CA VAL A 129 -15.56 7.64 -4.83
C VAL A 129 -14.68 7.27 -3.65
N VAL A 130 -14.52 5.97 -3.44
CA VAL A 130 -13.59 5.44 -2.43
C VAL A 130 -12.16 5.62 -2.92
N LEU A 131 -11.37 6.37 -2.17
CA LEU A 131 -9.94 6.51 -2.42
C LEU A 131 -9.17 5.32 -1.85
N GLU A 132 -9.47 4.95 -0.61
CA GLU A 132 -8.79 3.89 0.11
C GLU A 132 -9.65 3.32 1.23
N SER A 133 -9.39 2.06 1.61
CA SER A 133 -10.06 1.39 2.72
C SER A 133 -9.06 0.65 3.61
N LYS A 134 -9.33 0.67 4.91
CA LYS A 134 -8.53 0.00 5.95
C LYS A 134 -9.43 -0.59 7.02
N ILE A 135 -8.90 -1.54 7.79
CA ILE A 135 -9.55 -2.05 9.00
C ILE A 135 -8.79 -1.52 10.22
N ASP A 136 -9.43 -0.64 10.97
CA ASP A 136 -8.90 -0.11 12.22
C ASP A 136 -9.29 -1.01 13.40
N LYS A 137 -8.38 -1.23 14.36
CA LYS A 137 -8.58 -2.12 15.51
C LYS A 137 -9.72 -1.69 16.43
N GLY A 138 -9.98 -0.39 16.53
CA GLY A 138 -10.99 0.16 17.44
C GLY A 138 -12.25 0.62 16.75
N LYS A 139 -12.14 1.02 15.49
CA LYS A 139 -13.21 1.64 14.70
C LYS A 139 -13.87 0.67 13.70
N GLY A 140 -13.23 -0.47 13.43
CA GLY A 140 -13.67 -1.42 12.40
C GLY A 140 -13.30 -0.96 10.98
N PRO A 141 -14.13 -1.31 9.97
CA PRO A 141 -13.93 -0.85 8.61
C PRO A 141 -14.02 0.68 8.51
N VAL A 142 -13.01 1.29 7.92
CA VAL A 142 -12.88 2.74 7.68
C VAL A 142 -12.52 2.93 6.22
N SER A 143 -13.25 3.79 5.52
CA SER A 143 -12.92 4.15 4.14
C SER A 143 -12.75 5.65 3.99
N THR A 144 -11.75 6.04 3.22
CA THR A 144 -11.56 7.43 2.79
C THR A 144 -12.30 7.61 1.48
N ILE A 145 -13.25 8.51 1.45
CA ILE A 145 -14.01 8.85 0.26
C ILE A 145 -13.79 10.32 -0.13
N LEU A 146 -13.85 10.58 -1.42
CA LEU A 146 -13.96 11.92 -1.97
C LEU A 146 -15.41 12.17 -2.35
N VAL A 147 -16.04 13.15 -1.76
CA VAL A 147 -17.39 13.56 -2.13
C VAL A 147 -17.32 14.31 -3.46
N THR A 148 -18.11 13.91 -4.46
CA THR A 148 -18.13 14.54 -5.79
C THR A 148 -19.38 15.38 -6.01
N GLU A 149 -20.52 14.99 -5.47
CA GLU A 149 -21.80 15.68 -5.60
C GLU A 149 -22.60 15.58 -4.30
N GLY A 150 -23.52 16.51 -4.08
CA GLY A 150 -24.44 16.50 -2.95
C GLY A 150 -23.80 16.85 -1.61
N GLU A 151 -24.57 16.78 -0.56
CA GLU A 151 -24.14 16.98 0.83
C GLU A 151 -24.28 15.66 1.60
N LEU A 152 -23.17 15.16 2.16
CA LEU A 152 -23.14 13.96 3.01
C LEU A 152 -23.34 14.37 4.46
N LYS A 153 -24.25 13.67 5.15
CA LYS A 153 -24.57 13.93 6.57
C LYS A 153 -24.36 12.72 7.44
N ARG A 154 -24.04 12.96 8.69
CA ARG A 154 -24.01 11.90 9.70
C ARG A 154 -25.41 11.28 9.86
N GLY A 155 -25.49 9.97 9.80
CA GLY A 155 -26.73 9.23 9.90
C GLY A 155 -27.30 8.77 8.55
N ASP A 156 -26.75 9.22 7.42
CA ASP A 156 -27.17 8.81 6.10
C ASP A 156 -26.90 7.32 5.87
N HIS A 157 -27.82 6.67 5.17
CA HIS A 157 -27.62 5.32 4.65
C HIS A 157 -26.92 5.40 3.31
N PHE A 158 -25.97 4.49 3.07
CA PHE A 158 -25.19 4.51 1.85
C PHE A 158 -24.90 3.11 1.31
N VAL A 159 -24.60 3.08 0.03
CA VAL A 159 -24.05 1.94 -0.68
C VAL A 159 -22.68 2.32 -1.24
N CYS A 160 -21.76 1.39 -1.20
CA CYS A 160 -20.44 1.55 -1.78
C CYS A 160 -20.00 0.24 -2.42
N GLY A 161 -20.11 0.14 -3.75
CA GLY A 161 -19.92 -1.11 -4.47
C GLY A 161 -20.79 -2.23 -3.87
N LYS A 162 -20.15 -3.27 -3.35
CA LYS A 162 -20.84 -4.44 -2.76
C LYS A 162 -21.17 -4.28 -1.27
N THR A 163 -20.67 -3.26 -0.61
CA THR A 163 -20.91 -3.03 0.81
C THR A 163 -21.93 -1.93 1.02
N LEU A 164 -22.51 -1.92 2.18
CA LEU A 164 -23.49 -0.94 2.61
C LEU A 164 -23.24 -0.55 4.06
N GLY A 165 -23.85 0.53 4.50
CA GLY A 165 -23.72 0.96 5.87
C GLY A 165 -24.56 2.19 6.20
N LYS A 166 -24.35 2.67 7.43
CA LYS A 166 -24.90 3.92 7.93
C LYS A 166 -23.77 4.77 8.50
N ILE A 167 -23.69 6.03 8.12
CA ILE A 167 -22.65 6.94 8.59
C ILE A 167 -22.77 7.13 10.10
N ARG A 168 -21.85 6.51 10.84
CA ARG A 168 -21.74 6.65 12.30
C ARG A 168 -20.93 7.88 12.69
N ALA A 169 -19.83 8.12 11.98
CA ALA A 169 -18.97 9.28 12.16
C ALA A 169 -18.26 9.60 10.85
N MET A 170 -17.92 10.85 10.68
CA MET A 170 -17.07 11.35 9.60
C MET A 170 -15.92 12.14 10.20
N LEU A 171 -14.71 11.90 9.66
CA LEU A 171 -13.51 12.62 10.05
C LEU A 171 -12.96 13.37 8.86
N ASN A 172 -12.56 14.62 9.05
CA ASN A 172 -11.86 15.39 8.04
C ASN A 172 -10.38 14.96 7.92
N HIS A 173 -9.63 15.56 7.02
CA HIS A 173 -8.20 15.30 6.79
C HIS A 173 -7.31 15.58 8.03
N GLU A 174 -7.79 16.33 9.01
CA GLU A 174 -7.11 16.59 10.30
C GLU A 174 -7.47 15.55 11.37
N GLY A 175 -8.38 14.60 11.08
CA GLY A 175 -8.89 13.63 12.05
C GLY A 175 -9.96 14.17 12.99
N SER A 176 -10.49 15.38 12.73
CA SER A 176 -11.57 15.97 13.52
C SER A 176 -12.94 15.49 13.04
N ASN A 177 -13.87 15.26 14.00
CA ASN A 177 -15.23 14.86 13.66
C ASN A 177 -15.99 16.01 13.00
N ILE A 178 -16.67 15.71 11.91
CA ILE A 178 -17.56 16.62 11.19
C ILE A 178 -18.97 16.03 11.08
N ASN A 179 -19.99 16.89 10.95
CA ASN A 179 -21.38 16.47 10.84
C ASN A 179 -21.89 16.47 9.37
N SER A 180 -21.26 17.25 8.51
CA SER A 180 -21.56 17.27 7.07
C SER A 180 -20.29 17.42 6.25
N ALA A 181 -20.33 16.95 5.01
CA ALA A 181 -19.27 17.10 4.03
C ALA A 181 -19.84 17.47 2.67
N HIS A 182 -19.14 18.38 1.98
CA HIS A 182 -19.50 18.93 0.69
C HIS A 182 -18.63 18.39 -0.43
N PRO A 183 -18.99 18.63 -1.71
CA PRO A 183 -18.17 18.24 -2.85
C PRO A 183 -16.71 18.70 -2.72
N SER A 184 -15.81 17.90 -3.27
CA SER A 184 -14.36 18.05 -3.20
C SER A 184 -13.72 17.88 -1.81
N MET A 185 -14.48 17.44 -0.78
CA MET A 185 -13.92 17.15 0.54
C MET A 185 -13.54 15.68 0.64
N PRO A 186 -12.25 15.37 0.99
CA PRO A 186 -11.86 14.03 1.39
C PRO A 186 -12.25 13.80 2.85
N ILE A 187 -12.92 12.68 3.12
CA ILE A 187 -13.39 12.34 4.46
C ILE A 187 -13.15 10.85 4.76
N GLU A 188 -12.80 10.54 5.99
CA GLU A 188 -12.86 9.18 6.50
C GLU A 188 -14.25 8.91 7.05
N ILE A 189 -14.89 7.85 6.60
CA ILE A 189 -16.22 7.43 7.07
C ILE A 189 -16.13 6.15 7.90
N LEU A 190 -16.97 6.10 8.93
CA LEU A 190 -17.16 4.95 9.80
C LEU A 190 -18.62 4.50 9.75
N GLY A 191 -18.83 3.20 9.79
CA GLY A 191 -20.18 2.61 9.82
C GLY A 191 -20.49 1.67 8.66
N MET A 192 -19.46 1.28 7.90
CA MET A 192 -19.54 0.20 6.91
C MET A 192 -19.65 -1.15 7.58
N HIS A 193 -20.28 -2.11 6.93
CA HIS A 193 -20.30 -3.50 7.39
C HIS A 193 -18.99 -4.22 7.03
N GLU A 194 -18.49 -4.00 5.83
CA GLU A 194 -17.24 -4.54 5.29
C GLU A 194 -16.43 -3.42 4.65
N PRO A 195 -15.10 -3.52 4.53
CA PRO A 195 -14.33 -2.52 3.80
C PRO A 195 -14.74 -2.50 2.32
N ALA A 196 -14.94 -1.31 1.77
CA ALA A 196 -15.21 -1.11 0.36
C ALA A 196 -13.92 -1.27 -0.47
N ASN A 197 -14.07 -1.52 -1.78
CA ASN A 197 -12.91 -1.51 -2.65
C ASN A 197 -12.55 -0.07 -3.03
N ALA A 198 -11.27 0.19 -3.11
CA ALA A 198 -10.81 1.49 -3.60
C ALA A 198 -11.19 1.65 -5.08
N GLY A 199 -11.80 2.79 -5.41
CA GLY A 199 -12.40 3.06 -6.72
C GLY A 199 -13.90 2.71 -6.82
N ASP A 200 -14.49 2.06 -5.81
CA ASP A 200 -15.93 1.84 -5.78
C ASP A 200 -16.67 3.18 -5.71
N GLU A 201 -17.80 3.26 -6.41
CA GLU A 201 -18.72 4.39 -6.31
C GLU A 201 -19.44 4.36 -4.97
N PHE A 202 -19.52 5.52 -4.35
CA PHE A 202 -20.24 5.77 -3.11
C PHE A 202 -21.50 6.57 -3.40
N MET A 203 -22.63 6.13 -2.85
CA MET A 203 -23.92 6.81 -3.05
C MET A 203 -24.76 6.75 -1.77
N VAL A 204 -25.31 7.89 -1.37
CA VAL A 204 -26.32 7.99 -0.32
C VAL A 204 -27.67 7.55 -0.86
N VAL A 205 -28.40 6.76 -0.07
CA VAL A 205 -29.73 6.23 -0.39
C VAL A 205 -30.72 6.60 0.72
N GLU A 206 -32.02 6.57 0.43
CA GLU A 206 -33.04 7.02 1.38
C GLU A 206 -33.17 6.08 2.61
N ASN A 207 -32.99 4.77 2.40
CA ASN A 207 -33.20 3.80 3.46
C ASN A 207 -32.33 2.54 3.29
N GLU A 208 -32.27 1.72 4.34
CA GLU A 208 -31.46 0.49 4.39
C GLU A 208 -31.94 -0.58 3.39
N ASP A 209 -33.24 -0.65 3.11
CA ASP A 209 -33.79 -1.65 2.19
C ASP A 209 -33.39 -1.37 0.74
N GLU A 210 -33.30 -0.11 0.36
CA GLU A 210 -32.76 0.30 -0.92
C GLU A 210 -31.28 -0.01 -1.02
N ALA A 211 -30.50 0.28 0.04
CA ALA A 211 -29.10 -0.06 0.13
C ALA A 211 -28.85 -1.57 -0.08
N LYS A 212 -29.67 -2.42 0.54
CA LYS A 212 -29.56 -3.87 0.39
C LYS A 212 -29.83 -4.32 -1.04
N LYS A 213 -30.89 -3.80 -1.68
CA LYS A 213 -31.23 -4.15 -3.06
C LYS A 213 -30.09 -3.83 -4.03
N ILE A 214 -29.49 -2.64 -3.91
CA ILE A 214 -28.38 -2.21 -4.77
C ILE A 214 -27.14 -3.09 -4.50
N SER A 215 -26.78 -3.29 -3.22
CA SER A 215 -25.63 -4.13 -2.85
C SER A 215 -25.79 -5.59 -3.34
N ASP A 216 -26.99 -6.17 -3.24
CA ASP A 216 -27.26 -7.53 -3.71
C ASP A 216 -27.21 -7.62 -5.23
N PHE A 217 -27.66 -6.60 -5.94
CA PHE A 217 -27.53 -6.50 -7.40
C PHE A 217 -26.06 -6.48 -7.82
N GLU A 218 -25.24 -5.66 -7.18
CA GLU A 218 -23.78 -5.58 -7.43
C GLU A 218 -23.08 -6.93 -7.12
N LYS A 219 -23.48 -7.60 -6.05
CA LYS A 219 -22.97 -8.94 -5.70
C LYS A 219 -23.35 -10.00 -6.74
N SER A 220 -24.54 -9.91 -7.30
CA SER A 220 -25.04 -10.87 -8.31
C SER A 220 -24.44 -10.65 -9.69
N GLY A 221 -24.26 -9.40 -10.11
CA GLY A 221 -23.68 -9.04 -11.40
C GLY A 221 -22.25 -9.57 -11.60
N ASN A 222 -21.45 -9.55 -10.53
CA ASN A 222 -20.08 -10.08 -10.58
C ASN A 222 -19.97 -11.62 -10.56
N ARG A 223 -21.00 -12.34 -10.16
CA ARG A 223 -20.99 -13.83 -10.25
C ARG A 223 -21.05 -14.32 -11.69
N THR A 224 -21.71 -13.57 -12.57
CA THR A 224 -21.81 -13.92 -13.99
C THR A 224 -20.46 -13.70 -14.71
N SER A 225 -19.68 -12.69 -14.31
CA SER A 225 -18.38 -12.39 -14.91
C SER A 225 -17.25 -13.34 -14.46
N GLN A 226 -17.33 -13.90 -13.24
CA GLN A 226 -16.35 -14.86 -12.72
C GLN A 226 -16.54 -16.28 -13.25
N ASN A 227 -17.74 -16.65 -13.71
CA ASN A 227 -18.02 -17.99 -14.25
C ASN A 227 -17.56 -18.17 -15.71
N PHE A 228 -17.09 -17.13 -16.40
CA PHE A 228 -16.55 -17.23 -17.78
C PHE A 228 -15.04 -17.50 -17.86
N VAL A 229 -14.33 -17.53 -16.73
CA VAL A 229 -12.86 -17.76 -16.73
C VAL A 229 -12.45 -19.19 -16.38
N SER A 230 -13.39 -20.10 -16.13
CA SER A 230 -13.08 -21.48 -15.69
C SER A 230 -13.43 -22.58 -16.71
N THR A 231 -13.18 -22.36 -17.99
CA THR A 231 -13.23 -23.43 -18.99
C THR A 231 -11.95 -23.54 -19.82
N ASP A 232 -10.81 -23.60 -19.12
CA ASP A 232 -9.57 -24.12 -19.72
C ASP A 232 -9.34 -25.57 -19.25
N ASN A 233 -10.37 -26.40 -19.40
CA ASN A 233 -10.25 -27.86 -19.22
C ASN A 233 -9.38 -28.54 -20.32
N ALA A 234 -8.79 -27.77 -21.22
CA ALA A 234 -7.93 -28.31 -22.27
C ALA A 234 -6.44 -28.45 -21.86
N LYS A 235 -6.02 -27.89 -20.69
CA LYS A 235 -4.63 -28.00 -20.20
C LYS A 235 -4.41 -29.10 -19.16
N LEU A 236 -5.41 -29.92 -18.87
CA LEU A 236 -5.30 -31.01 -17.89
C LEU A 236 -4.49 -32.21 -18.35
N PHE A 237 -3.99 -32.25 -19.58
CA PHE A 237 -3.25 -33.40 -20.10
C PHE A 237 -1.76 -33.18 -20.40
N ASP A 238 -1.23 -31.98 -20.21
CA ASP A 238 0.22 -31.75 -20.35
C ASP A 238 0.93 -31.87 -18.98
N LYS A 239 1.14 -33.10 -18.55
CA LYS A 239 1.89 -33.45 -17.32
C LYS A 239 3.39 -33.11 -17.37
N LYS A 240 3.89 -32.47 -18.41
CA LYS A 240 5.35 -32.22 -18.57
C LYS A 240 5.85 -30.86 -18.13
N ASN A 241 4.97 -29.90 -17.75
CA ASN A 241 5.38 -28.55 -17.34
C ASN A 241 4.61 -28.02 -16.11
N LEU A 242 4.31 -28.87 -15.13
CA LEU A 242 3.77 -28.38 -13.84
C LEU A 242 4.91 -27.69 -13.09
N LYS A 243 4.96 -26.37 -13.20
CA LYS A 243 5.79 -25.56 -12.31
C LYS A 243 5.32 -25.77 -10.86
N GLU A 244 6.24 -25.88 -9.94
CA GLU A 244 5.90 -25.88 -8.52
C GLU A 244 5.24 -24.54 -8.14
N GLU A 245 4.27 -24.58 -7.24
CA GLU A 245 3.56 -23.39 -6.77
C GLU A 245 4.06 -23.02 -5.37
N LEU A 246 4.52 -21.77 -5.20
CA LEU A 246 4.75 -21.19 -3.89
C LEU A 246 3.49 -20.48 -3.43
N ASN A 247 2.74 -21.11 -2.54
CA ASN A 247 1.51 -20.54 -2.01
C ASN A 247 1.80 -19.39 -1.03
N VAL A 248 1.11 -18.26 -1.21
CA VAL A 248 1.29 -17.05 -0.43
C VAL A 248 -0.07 -16.51 0.03
N ILE A 249 -0.15 -16.13 1.29
CA ILE A 249 -1.24 -15.35 1.86
C ILE A 249 -0.73 -13.94 2.14
N LEU A 250 -1.38 -12.93 1.58
CA LEU A 250 -1.06 -11.52 1.77
C LEU A 250 -2.02 -10.87 2.75
N LYS A 251 -1.47 -10.19 3.75
CA LYS A 251 -2.24 -9.30 4.64
C LYS A 251 -1.55 -7.95 4.68
N SER A 252 -2.31 -6.88 4.48
CA SER A 252 -1.80 -5.51 4.45
C SER A 252 -2.63 -4.56 5.32
N ASP A 253 -2.07 -3.41 5.61
CA ASP A 253 -2.73 -2.34 6.35
C ASP A 253 -3.87 -1.70 5.57
N VAL A 254 -3.66 -1.49 4.28
CA VAL A 254 -4.60 -0.83 3.37
C VAL A 254 -4.72 -1.60 2.05
N GLN A 255 -5.83 -1.38 1.35
CA GLN A 255 -6.13 -2.11 0.12
C GLN A 255 -5.11 -1.84 -0.99
N GLY A 256 -4.70 -0.58 -1.17
CA GLY A 256 -3.74 -0.24 -2.20
C GLY A 256 -2.37 -0.90 -2.02
N SER A 257 -1.92 -1.12 -0.79
CA SER A 257 -0.71 -1.91 -0.49
C SER A 257 -0.89 -3.38 -0.89
N SER A 258 -2.07 -3.96 -0.64
CA SER A 258 -2.42 -5.33 -1.03
C SER A 258 -2.41 -5.51 -2.54
N GLU A 259 -3.04 -4.59 -3.27
CA GLU A 259 -3.07 -4.57 -4.74
C GLU A 259 -1.68 -4.43 -5.34
N ALA A 260 -0.86 -3.51 -4.81
CA ALA A 260 0.51 -3.29 -5.26
C ALA A 260 1.40 -4.54 -5.10
N LEU A 261 1.31 -5.19 -3.93
CA LEU A 261 2.03 -6.44 -3.68
C LEU A 261 1.55 -7.57 -4.59
N ARG A 262 0.24 -7.74 -4.73
CA ARG A 262 -0.35 -8.75 -5.63
C ARG A 262 0.14 -8.57 -7.06
N ASN A 263 0.10 -7.36 -7.58
CA ASN A 263 0.55 -7.05 -8.93
C ASN A 263 2.07 -7.25 -9.10
N ALA A 264 2.85 -6.90 -8.09
CA ALA A 264 4.29 -7.11 -8.11
C ALA A 264 4.64 -8.60 -8.09
N LEU A 265 3.99 -9.40 -7.24
CA LEU A 265 4.23 -10.84 -7.15
C LEU A 265 3.78 -11.58 -8.41
N ASN A 266 2.66 -11.18 -9.03
CA ASN A 266 2.19 -11.78 -10.29
C ASN A 266 3.12 -11.50 -11.49
N LYS A 267 3.98 -10.48 -11.39
CA LYS A 267 5.00 -10.16 -12.42
C LYS A 267 6.31 -10.93 -12.23
N ILE A 268 6.47 -11.67 -11.14
CA ILE A 268 7.68 -12.46 -10.93
C ILE A 268 7.66 -13.68 -11.84
N GLU A 269 8.61 -13.74 -12.77
CA GLU A 269 8.82 -14.89 -13.63
C GLU A 269 9.99 -15.73 -13.10
N HIS A 270 9.72 -16.98 -12.79
CA HIS A 270 10.74 -17.95 -12.42
C HIS A 270 10.59 -19.21 -13.30
N PRO A 271 11.70 -19.87 -13.72
CA PRO A 271 11.63 -21.00 -14.65
C PRO A 271 10.91 -22.22 -14.07
N GLU A 272 11.06 -22.50 -12.77
CA GLU A 272 10.61 -23.73 -12.14
C GLU A 272 9.44 -23.57 -11.18
N VAL A 273 9.28 -22.40 -10.56
CA VAL A 273 8.28 -22.14 -9.51
C VAL A 273 7.52 -20.85 -9.82
N THR A 274 6.23 -20.81 -9.53
CA THR A 274 5.42 -19.60 -9.65
C THR A 274 4.79 -19.23 -8.30
N PRO A 275 4.77 -17.94 -7.91
CA PRO A 275 4.05 -17.51 -6.72
C PRO A 275 2.55 -17.60 -7.00
N LYS A 276 1.79 -18.22 -6.08
CA LYS A 276 0.34 -18.32 -6.15
C LYS A 276 -0.28 -17.67 -4.92
N ILE A 277 -0.98 -16.59 -5.13
CA ILE A 277 -1.65 -15.87 -4.06
C ILE A 277 -2.97 -16.57 -3.76
N ILE A 278 -3.05 -17.22 -2.58
CA ILE A 278 -4.25 -17.93 -2.12
C ILE A 278 -5.28 -16.95 -1.55
N LEU A 279 -4.80 -15.96 -0.78
CA LEU A 279 -5.63 -14.93 -0.18
C LEU A 279 -4.87 -13.60 -0.21
N SER A 280 -5.56 -12.53 -0.54
CA SER A 280 -5.07 -11.16 -0.45
C SER A 280 -6.15 -10.32 0.23
N ASP A 281 -5.87 -9.86 1.45
CA ASP A 281 -6.87 -9.22 2.31
C ASP A 281 -6.22 -8.12 3.17
N ILE A 282 -7.04 -7.29 3.80
CA ILE A 282 -6.60 -6.17 4.64
C ILE A 282 -6.84 -6.45 6.11
N GLY A 283 -6.07 -5.78 6.96
CA GLY A 283 -6.16 -5.88 8.41
C GLY A 283 -5.12 -6.82 9.03
N MET A 284 -5.28 -7.09 10.33
CA MET A 284 -4.36 -7.94 11.09
C MET A 284 -4.45 -9.40 10.65
N ILE A 285 -3.32 -10.10 10.75
CA ILE A 285 -3.29 -11.56 10.57
C ILE A 285 -4.02 -12.21 11.75
N ASN A 286 -5.01 -13.03 11.45
CA ASN A 286 -5.88 -13.73 12.42
C ASN A 286 -5.68 -15.25 12.36
N GLU A 287 -6.39 -15.99 13.24
CA GLU A 287 -6.27 -17.46 13.35
C GLU A 287 -6.77 -18.17 12.08
N THR A 288 -7.77 -17.58 11.42
CA THR A 288 -8.32 -18.14 10.16
C THR A 288 -7.26 -18.10 9.06
N ASP A 289 -6.48 -17.00 8.99
CA ASP A 289 -5.39 -16.86 8.02
C ASP A 289 -4.31 -17.92 8.27
N ILE A 290 -3.96 -18.19 9.54
CA ILE A 290 -2.99 -19.21 9.92
C ILE A 290 -3.49 -20.62 9.57
N SER A 291 -4.76 -20.90 9.86
CA SER A 291 -5.37 -22.18 9.53
C SER A 291 -5.41 -22.42 8.02
N LEU A 292 -5.73 -21.39 7.24
CA LEU A 292 -5.67 -21.43 5.77
C LEU A 292 -4.25 -21.65 5.27
N ALA A 293 -3.27 -20.94 5.84
CA ALA A 293 -1.86 -21.08 5.50
C ALA A 293 -1.37 -22.52 5.75
N LYS A 294 -1.76 -23.10 6.88
CA LYS A 294 -1.44 -24.49 7.19
C LYS A 294 -2.06 -25.47 6.19
N ALA A 295 -3.35 -25.29 5.87
CA ALA A 295 -4.06 -26.17 4.95
C ALA A 295 -3.53 -26.10 3.52
N SER A 296 -3.09 -24.92 3.08
CA SER A 296 -2.55 -24.67 1.73
C SER A 296 -1.02 -24.75 1.64
N ASN A 297 -0.33 -25.06 2.73
CA ASN A 297 1.13 -24.98 2.83
C ASN A 297 1.69 -23.63 2.34
N ALA A 298 1.07 -22.53 2.76
CA ALA A 298 1.39 -21.19 2.33
C ALA A 298 2.26 -20.45 3.32
N ILE A 299 3.03 -19.48 2.80
CA ILE A 299 3.73 -18.47 3.59
C ILE A 299 2.79 -17.28 3.81
N VAL A 300 2.73 -16.77 5.03
CA VAL A 300 1.95 -15.57 5.35
C VAL A 300 2.85 -14.35 5.29
N LEU A 301 2.53 -13.39 4.42
CA LEU A 301 3.21 -12.11 4.30
C LEU A 301 2.36 -11.01 4.94
N GLY A 302 2.88 -10.40 5.99
CA GLY A 302 2.29 -9.23 6.63
C GLY A 302 2.98 -7.95 6.16
N PHE A 303 2.26 -7.07 5.47
CA PHE A 303 2.78 -5.76 5.05
C PHE A 303 2.20 -4.66 5.93
N ASN A 304 3.07 -4.00 6.71
CA ASN A 304 2.70 -3.03 7.76
C ASN A 304 1.73 -3.55 8.82
N VAL A 305 1.47 -4.85 8.86
CA VAL A 305 0.54 -5.47 9.82
C VAL A 305 1.24 -6.55 10.63
N LYS A 306 0.70 -6.80 11.82
CA LYS A 306 1.18 -7.84 12.74
C LYS A 306 0.05 -8.82 13.06
N PRO A 307 0.34 -10.06 13.44
CA PRO A 307 -0.67 -10.99 13.91
C PRO A 307 -1.24 -10.54 15.25
N ASN A 308 -2.47 -10.95 15.53
CA ASN A 308 -3.01 -10.91 16.88
C ASN A 308 -2.26 -11.93 17.76
N LYS A 309 -2.50 -11.90 19.07
CA LYS A 309 -1.77 -12.77 20.03
C LYS A 309 -2.08 -14.25 19.79
N GLU A 310 -3.32 -14.55 19.48
CA GLU A 310 -3.86 -15.88 19.25
C GLU A 310 -3.29 -16.46 17.94
N ALA A 311 -3.30 -15.68 16.86
CA ALA A 311 -2.71 -16.09 15.57
C ALA A 311 -1.20 -16.34 15.68
N LYS A 312 -0.47 -15.50 16.45
CA LYS A 312 0.95 -15.72 16.67
C LYS A 312 1.21 -17.05 17.37
N LYS A 313 0.46 -17.35 18.44
CA LYS A 313 0.57 -18.61 19.17
C LYS A 313 0.26 -19.81 18.27
N LEU A 314 -0.85 -19.72 17.50
CA LEU A 314 -1.26 -20.76 16.57
C LEU A 314 -0.21 -20.98 15.46
N ALA A 315 0.40 -19.93 14.94
CA ALA A 315 1.45 -20.02 13.94
C ALA A 315 2.69 -20.76 14.47
N ASP A 316 3.09 -20.47 15.71
CA ASP A 316 4.21 -21.15 16.37
C ASP A 316 3.88 -22.63 16.61
N GLU A 317 2.67 -22.97 17.07
CA GLU A 317 2.21 -24.34 17.28
C GLU A 317 2.14 -25.16 15.97
N GLN A 318 1.60 -24.56 14.91
CA GLN A 318 1.41 -25.21 13.61
C GLN A 318 2.63 -25.10 12.69
N LYS A 319 3.68 -24.39 13.11
CA LYS A 319 4.91 -24.12 12.34
C LYS A 319 4.62 -23.43 11.00
N VAL A 320 3.65 -22.52 10.99
CA VAL A 320 3.33 -21.67 9.84
C VAL A 320 4.30 -20.50 9.81
N ARG A 321 4.94 -20.29 8.66
CA ARG A 321 5.88 -19.19 8.45
C ARG A 321 5.16 -17.89 8.25
N ILE A 322 5.46 -16.87 9.06
CA ILE A 322 4.96 -15.50 8.92
C ILE A 322 6.15 -14.57 8.73
N GLU A 323 6.13 -13.77 7.68
CA GLU A 323 7.14 -12.76 7.38
C GLU A 323 6.53 -11.36 7.37
N TYR A 324 7.29 -10.37 7.86
CA TYR A 324 6.82 -9.00 8.03
C TYR A 324 7.64 -8.03 7.19
N PHE A 325 6.96 -7.21 6.43
CA PHE A 325 7.60 -6.22 5.58
C PHE A 325 6.93 -4.85 5.74
N ASN A 326 7.72 -3.80 5.62
CA ASN A 326 7.29 -2.42 5.52
C ASN A 326 7.81 -1.73 4.23
N VAL A 327 8.55 -2.49 3.42
CA VAL A 327 9.08 -2.04 2.12
C VAL A 327 8.74 -3.11 1.09
N ILE A 328 8.05 -2.71 0.02
CA ILE A 328 7.57 -3.63 -1.03
C ILE A 328 8.72 -4.40 -1.68
N TYR A 329 9.83 -3.75 -1.98
CA TYR A 329 11.00 -4.41 -2.58
C TYR A 329 11.55 -5.56 -1.75
N LYS A 330 11.57 -5.41 -0.42
CA LYS A 330 12.03 -6.48 0.47
C LYS A 330 11.09 -7.68 0.46
N ALA A 331 9.79 -7.44 0.32
CA ALA A 331 8.81 -8.52 0.19
C ALA A 331 8.98 -9.27 -1.14
N ILE A 332 9.20 -8.53 -2.24
CA ILE A 332 9.47 -9.11 -3.57
C ILE A 332 10.77 -9.92 -3.54
N GLU A 333 11.86 -9.33 -3.06
CA GLU A 333 13.17 -9.99 -2.94
C GLU A 333 13.09 -11.27 -2.09
N PHE A 334 12.32 -11.23 -1.01
CA PHE A 334 12.10 -12.41 -0.16
C PHE A 334 11.41 -13.54 -0.94
N ILE A 335 10.37 -13.24 -1.72
CA ILE A 335 9.68 -14.24 -2.54
C ILE A 335 10.60 -14.75 -3.65
N GLU A 336 11.33 -13.89 -4.35
CA GLU A 336 12.31 -14.30 -5.37
C GLU A 336 13.37 -15.24 -4.81
N LYS A 337 13.91 -14.95 -3.63
CA LYS A 337 14.84 -15.83 -2.93
C LYS A 337 14.18 -17.15 -2.52
N SER A 338 12.92 -17.11 -2.07
CA SER A 338 12.15 -18.31 -1.72
C SER A 338 11.92 -19.21 -2.94
N LEU A 339 11.60 -18.63 -4.10
CA LEU A 339 11.44 -19.32 -5.37
C LEU A 339 12.75 -19.95 -5.84
N SER A 340 13.89 -19.29 -5.63
CA SER A 340 15.21 -19.77 -6.04
C SER A 340 15.79 -20.83 -5.11
N GLY A 341 15.11 -21.17 -4.01
CA GLY A 341 15.64 -22.09 -2.99
C GLY A 341 16.88 -21.58 -2.24
N LEU A 342 17.22 -20.30 -2.40
CA LEU A 342 18.40 -19.64 -1.84
C LEU A 342 18.17 -19.07 -0.43
N LEU A 343 17.03 -19.35 0.19
CA LEU A 343 16.82 -18.99 1.59
C LEU A 343 17.69 -19.88 2.46
N GLU A 344 18.81 -19.32 2.92
CA GLU A 344 19.53 -19.91 4.04
C GLU A 344 18.53 -20.11 5.20
N PRO A 345 18.54 -21.25 5.88
CA PRO A 345 17.70 -21.45 7.05
C PRO A 345 18.00 -20.33 8.04
N GLU A 346 16.99 -19.49 8.32
CA GLU A 346 17.10 -18.50 9.38
C GLU A 346 17.56 -19.21 10.65
N ARG A 347 18.77 -18.91 11.10
CA ARG A 347 19.22 -19.32 12.43
C ARG A 347 18.39 -18.53 13.43
N LYS A 348 17.25 -19.09 13.86
CA LYS A 348 16.48 -18.52 14.96
C LYS A 348 17.35 -18.59 16.20
N GLU A 349 17.94 -17.48 16.60
CA GLU A 349 18.59 -17.34 17.88
C GLU A 349 17.51 -17.53 18.96
N LYS A 350 17.56 -18.63 19.67
CA LYS A 350 16.75 -18.86 20.86
C LYS A 350 17.56 -18.43 22.05
N VAL A 351 17.12 -17.39 22.74
CA VAL A 351 17.73 -17.01 24.02
C VAL A 351 17.43 -18.11 25.03
N GLU A 352 18.45 -18.90 25.37
CA GLU A 352 18.34 -20.00 26.35
C GLU A 352 18.47 -19.48 27.79
N GLY A 353 19.20 -18.39 28.00
CA GLY A 353 19.33 -17.76 29.30
C GLY A 353 19.97 -16.40 29.24
N THR A 354 19.79 -15.64 30.32
CA THR A 354 20.38 -14.32 30.55
C THR A 354 21.20 -14.32 31.83
N ALA A 355 22.36 -13.67 31.82
CA ALA A 355 23.20 -13.50 32.98
C ALA A 355 23.68 -12.06 33.13
N GLU A 356 23.75 -11.60 34.35
CA GLU A 356 24.33 -10.31 34.72
C GLU A 356 25.79 -10.46 35.14
N ILE A 357 26.68 -9.66 34.53
CA ILE A 357 28.10 -9.64 34.90
C ILE A 357 28.28 -8.85 36.20
N LEU A 358 28.55 -9.51 37.29
CA LEU A 358 28.76 -8.90 38.60
C LEU A 358 30.17 -8.34 38.78
N ARG A 359 31.22 -9.09 38.33
CA ARG A 359 32.62 -8.71 38.51
C ARG A 359 33.52 -9.33 37.44
N VAL A 360 34.55 -8.56 37.03
CA VAL A 360 35.55 -9.05 36.08
C VAL A 360 36.84 -9.30 36.83
N PHE A 361 37.38 -10.51 36.71
CA PHE A 361 38.64 -10.96 37.32
C PHE A 361 39.73 -11.02 36.25
N LYS A 362 40.97 -10.60 36.61
CA LYS A 362 42.14 -10.79 35.78
C LYS A 362 42.91 -12.04 36.29
N LEU A 363 42.97 -13.06 35.48
CA LEU A 363 43.72 -14.27 35.77
C LEU A 363 45.02 -14.28 34.96
N SER A 364 46.14 -14.65 35.58
CA SER A 364 47.47 -14.59 34.99
C SER A 364 47.68 -15.55 33.78
N LYS A 365 46.87 -16.58 33.64
CA LYS A 365 46.95 -17.56 32.53
C LYS A 365 45.82 -17.54 31.54
N SER A 366 44.64 -17.00 31.90
CA SER A 366 43.42 -17.07 31.07
C SER A 366 42.84 -15.68 30.72
N GLY A 367 43.54 -14.58 30.98
CA GLY A 367 43.10 -13.24 30.65
C GLY A 367 42.03 -12.67 31.61
N LYS A 368 40.98 -12.08 31.06
CA LYS A 368 39.86 -11.50 31.82
C LYS A 368 38.72 -12.52 31.85
N VAL A 369 38.23 -12.84 33.04
CA VAL A 369 37.09 -13.75 33.25
C VAL A 369 35.96 -12.98 33.91
N ALA A 370 34.74 -13.10 33.40
CA ALA A 370 33.56 -12.45 33.94
C ALA A 370 32.87 -13.35 34.96
N GLY A 371 32.80 -12.89 36.22
CA GLY A 371 31.93 -13.49 37.24
C GLY A 371 30.49 -13.07 37.01
N SER A 372 29.62 -13.97 36.59
CA SER A 372 28.26 -13.69 36.18
C SER A 372 27.26 -14.47 37.03
N LYS A 373 26.07 -13.89 37.21
CA LYS A 373 24.93 -14.53 37.87
C LYS A 373 23.82 -14.72 36.82
N VAL A 374 23.36 -15.96 36.65
CA VAL A 374 22.23 -16.26 35.76
C VAL A 374 20.96 -15.67 36.34
N THR A 375 20.27 -14.85 35.58
CA THR A 375 19.03 -14.16 35.98
C THR A 375 17.81 -14.89 35.42
N GLU A 376 17.91 -15.47 34.20
CA GLU A 376 16.83 -16.21 33.57
C GLU A 376 17.40 -17.36 32.73
N GLY A 377 16.70 -18.52 32.70
CA GLY A 377 17.01 -19.65 31.87
C GLY A 377 18.27 -20.43 32.30
N GLU A 378 18.95 -21.05 31.33
CA GLU A 378 20.15 -21.87 31.53
C GLU A 378 21.30 -21.36 30.65
N ILE A 379 22.53 -21.41 31.17
CA ILE A 379 23.74 -21.11 30.41
C ILE A 379 24.56 -22.39 30.30
N ARG A 380 24.88 -22.77 29.07
CA ARG A 380 25.67 -23.97 28.79
C ARG A 380 27.04 -23.61 28.25
N ASN A 381 28.02 -24.49 28.54
CA ASN A 381 29.36 -24.38 27.96
C ASN A 381 29.30 -24.51 26.42
N ASN A 382 30.11 -23.79 25.69
CA ASN A 382 30.15 -23.70 24.23
C ASN A 382 28.87 -23.03 23.58
N SER A 383 28.02 -22.40 24.38
CA SER A 383 26.90 -21.57 23.82
C SER A 383 27.42 -20.23 23.34
N LYS A 384 26.81 -19.73 22.27
CA LYS A 384 27.07 -18.35 21.82
C LYS A 384 26.52 -17.38 22.83
N ALA A 385 27.29 -16.36 23.19
CA ALA A 385 26.90 -15.32 24.12
C ALA A 385 27.12 -13.93 23.54
N ARG A 386 26.17 -13.06 23.78
CA ARG A 386 26.21 -11.66 23.36
C ARG A 386 26.24 -10.76 24.60
N ILE A 387 27.28 -9.94 24.71
CA ILE A 387 27.38 -8.97 25.81
C ILE A 387 26.70 -7.68 25.41
N ILE A 388 25.69 -7.29 26.20
CA ILE A 388 24.91 -6.07 26.01
C ILE A 388 25.21 -5.11 27.14
N ARG A 389 25.51 -3.85 26.81
CA ARG A 389 25.66 -2.74 27.77
C ARG A 389 24.89 -1.53 27.27
N ASP A 390 24.04 -0.95 28.12
CA ASP A 390 23.22 0.22 27.78
C ASP A 390 22.36 0.00 26.51
N GLY A 391 21.83 -1.23 26.31
CA GLY A 391 21.02 -1.60 25.16
C GLY A 391 21.80 -1.83 23.86
N LYS A 392 23.15 -1.72 23.86
CA LYS A 392 24.01 -1.98 22.71
C LYS A 392 24.80 -3.26 22.86
N VAL A 393 24.88 -4.04 21.80
CA VAL A 393 25.76 -5.23 21.72
C VAL A 393 27.20 -4.74 21.63
N ILE A 394 28.03 -5.14 22.60
CA ILE A 394 29.45 -4.77 22.68
C ILE A 394 30.35 -5.91 22.19
N TYR A 395 29.93 -7.16 22.37
CA TYR A 395 30.73 -8.32 22.01
C TYR A 395 29.81 -9.50 21.71
N ASP A 396 30.19 -10.32 20.73
CA ASP A 396 29.56 -11.57 20.36
C ASP A 396 30.65 -12.66 20.34
N GLY A 397 30.42 -13.76 21.04
CA GLY A 397 31.43 -14.82 21.21
C GLY A 397 30.85 -16.07 21.83
N GLU A 398 31.71 -17.01 22.20
CA GLU A 398 31.33 -18.27 22.81
C GLU A 398 31.75 -18.34 24.30
N ILE A 399 30.96 -19.03 25.10
CA ILE A 399 31.23 -19.28 26.51
C ILE A 399 32.12 -20.48 26.62
N SER A 400 33.28 -20.31 27.23
CA SER A 400 34.27 -21.36 27.48
C SER A 400 34.24 -21.86 28.91
#